data_035ca1d54284cee25f1e6548a78ac3a9
#
_entry.id   035ca1d54284cee25f1e6548a78ac3a9
#
_cell.length_a   1.000
_cell.length_b   1.000
_cell.length_c   1.000
_cell.angle_alpha   90.00
_cell.angle_beta   90.00
_cell.angle_gamma   90.00
#
_symmetry.space_group_name_H-M   'P 1'
#
loop_
_entity.id
_entity.type
_entity.pdbx_description
1 polymer ?
#
loop_
_entity_poly.entity_id
_entity_poly.type
_entity_poly.pdbx_seq_one_letter_code
_entity_poly.pdbx_strand_id
1 'polypeptide(L)'
;MFDKVLIANRGAIAVRIERTLKKMGIGSVAVYSKADQDSLHVERADEAVYIGDGTAKETYLDTKKIIKAALDTGAKAIHPGYGFLSENTDFAKECEENGIKFIGPDSEQIKLFGLKHSARALAEKADVPLLPGTGLLSGVEEAVTEAEKIGYPVILKSTAGGGGIGMRICNSTEELRQAYDAVCHLAAANFNDAGVFLEKYVTRSRHVEVQIFGNEYGETTALAERDCSVQRRNQKVVEESPAPNLSDEVRKKMYAAAERLAKEASYRSAGTVEFLYDDQTEGFYFLEVNTRLQVEHGITEEVLGIDLVEWTVSYTHLRAH
;
A
#
# COMPACT_ATOMS: atom_id res chain seq x y z
N MET A 1 13.65 -8.34 -20.57
CA MET A 1 14.29 -7.48 -19.52
C MET A 1 14.34 -6.08 -20.11
N PHE A 2 14.15 -5.06 -19.28
CA PHE A 2 14.18 -3.67 -19.75
C PHE A 2 15.63 -3.22 -19.94
N ASP A 3 15.88 -2.40 -20.96
CA ASP A 3 17.20 -1.80 -21.17
C ASP A 3 17.37 -0.55 -20.30
N LYS A 4 16.27 0.13 -19.98
CA LYS A 4 16.26 1.39 -19.22
C LYS A 4 14.97 1.56 -18.44
N VAL A 5 15.09 1.99 -17.16
CA VAL A 5 13.98 2.24 -16.25
C VAL A 5 14.05 3.68 -15.71
N LEU A 6 12.93 4.40 -15.78
CA LEU A 6 12.78 5.69 -15.10
C LEU A 6 12.32 5.46 -13.65
N ILE A 7 12.92 6.17 -12.71
CA ILE A 7 12.58 6.13 -11.29
C ILE A 7 11.73 7.35 -10.96
N ALA A 8 10.41 7.15 -10.83
CA ALA A 8 9.45 8.23 -10.53
C ALA A 8 9.41 8.51 -9.02
N ASN A 9 10.57 8.74 -8.43
CA ASN A 9 10.72 9.01 -7.01
C ASN A 9 12.04 9.78 -6.74
N ARG A 10 12.37 10.01 -5.47
CA ARG A 10 13.57 10.72 -5.04
C ARG A 10 14.17 10.12 -3.77
N GLY A 11 15.34 10.65 -3.35
CA GLY A 11 15.94 10.32 -2.05
C GLY A 11 16.32 8.85 -1.90
N ALA A 12 16.11 8.30 -0.71
CA ALA A 12 16.60 6.98 -0.34
C ALA A 12 16.05 5.85 -1.23
N ILE A 13 14.76 5.91 -1.60
CA ILE A 13 14.17 4.86 -2.44
C ILE A 13 14.68 4.93 -3.89
N ALA A 14 14.91 6.13 -4.43
CA ALA A 14 15.49 6.25 -5.76
C ALA A 14 16.90 5.65 -5.80
N VAL A 15 17.76 6.00 -4.84
CA VAL A 15 19.11 5.40 -4.68
C VAL A 15 19.05 3.88 -4.48
N ARG A 16 18.04 3.39 -3.73
CA ARG A 16 17.85 1.94 -3.53
C ARG A 16 17.54 1.22 -4.84
N ILE A 17 16.66 1.81 -5.66
CA ILE A 17 16.29 1.25 -6.98
C ILE A 17 17.48 1.30 -7.93
N GLU A 18 18.18 2.44 -8.03
CA GLU A 18 19.38 2.61 -8.86
C GLU A 18 20.44 1.54 -8.59
N ARG A 19 20.71 1.27 -7.30
CA ARG A 19 21.67 0.23 -6.90
C ARG A 19 21.31 -1.13 -7.49
N THR A 20 20.04 -1.49 -7.49
CA THR A 20 19.58 -2.77 -8.06
C THR A 20 19.61 -2.74 -9.58
N LEU A 21 19.14 -1.66 -10.23
CA LEU A 21 19.21 -1.54 -11.70
C LEU A 21 20.66 -1.66 -12.19
N LYS A 22 21.59 -0.99 -11.54
CA LYS A 22 23.02 -1.07 -11.85
C LYS A 22 23.57 -2.49 -11.70
N LYS A 23 23.19 -3.21 -10.62
CA LYS A 23 23.55 -4.62 -10.42
C LYS A 23 23.01 -5.52 -11.54
N MET A 24 21.81 -5.21 -12.07
CA MET A 24 21.17 -5.93 -13.15
C MET A 24 21.67 -5.53 -14.55
N GLY A 25 22.52 -4.50 -14.66
CA GLY A 25 22.98 -3.96 -15.94
C GLY A 25 21.90 -3.19 -16.70
N ILE A 26 20.92 -2.62 -16.00
CA ILE A 26 19.80 -1.85 -16.56
C ILE A 26 20.08 -0.36 -16.36
N GLY A 27 19.94 0.44 -17.43
CA GLY A 27 20.11 1.88 -17.37
C GLY A 27 19.04 2.56 -16.48
N SER A 28 19.47 3.53 -15.69
CA SER A 28 18.62 4.29 -14.75
C SER A 28 18.40 5.73 -15.21
N VAL A 29 17.15 6.21 -15.12
CA VAL A 29 16.79 7.61 -15.33
C VAL A 29 16.21 8.14 -14.04
N ALA A 30 16.89 9.11 -13.41
CA ALA A 30 16.35 9.86 -12.27
C ALA A 30 15.51 11.04 -12.76
N VAL A 31 14.46 11.38 -12.03
CA VAL A 31 13.77 12.66 -12.17
C VAL A 31 14.06 13.54 -10.95
N TYR A 32 14.18 14.84 -11.14
CA TYR A 32 14.49 15.74 -10.03
C TYR A 32 13.85 17.12 -10.17
N SER A 33 13.39 17.65 -9.03
CA SER A 33 13.03 19.06 -8.89
C SER A 33 14.28 19.89 -8.61
N LYS A 34 14.17 21.22 -8.70
CA LYS A 34 15.30 22.10 -8.35
C LYS A 34 15.83 21.89 -6.93
N ALA A 35 14.95 21.59 -5.99
CA ALA A 35 15.34 21.33 -4.60
C ALA A 35 16.19 20.06 -4.45
N ASP A 36 16.12 19.14 -5.38
CA ASP A 36 16.80 17.84 -5.33
C ASP A 36 17.99 17.76 -6.33
N GLN A 37 18.36 18.85 -7.02
CA GLN A 37 19.37 18.84 -8.08
C GLN A 37 20.74 18.28 -7.66
N ASP A 38 21.12 18.49 -6.40
CA ASP A 38 22.40 18.03 -5.84
C ASP A 38 22.22 16.75 -4.99
N SER A 39 21.10 16.06 -5.15
CA SER A 39 20.80 14.84 -4.40
C SER A 39 21.50 13.62 -4.97
N LEU A 40 21.84 12.66 -4.11
CA LEU A 40 22.61 11.48 -4.44
C LEU A 40 21.98 10.63 -5.57
N HIS A 41 20.65 10.56 -5.66
CA HIS A 41 19.97 9.83 -6.73
C HIS A 41 20.13 10.51 -8.10
N VAL A 42 20.36 11.82 -8.16
CA VAL A 42 20.65 12.54 -9.40
C VAL A 42 22.09 12.30 -9.84
N GLU A 43 23.02 12.33 -8.87
CA GLU A 43 24.45 12.07 -9.12
C GLU A 43 24.74 10.65 -9.62
N ARG A 44 24.00 9.65 -9.10
CA ARG A 44 24.27 8.22 -9.34
C ARG A 44 23.58 7.63 -10.57
N ALA A 45 22.46 8.23 -11.01
CA ALA A 45 21.72 7.77 -12.17
C ALA A 45 22.54 7.91 -13.47
N ASP A 46 22.29 7.04 -14.43
CA ASP A 46 22.93 7.13 -15.74
C ASP A 46 22.45 8.35 -16.52
N GLU A 47 21.17 8.71 -16.35
CA GLU A 47 20.56 9.93 -16.89
C GLU A 47 19.70 10.61 -15.82
N ALA A 48 19.59 11.93 -15.89
CA ALA A 48 18.77 12.70 -14.98
C ALA A 48 17.93 13.74 -15.73
N VAL A 49 16.63 13.82 -15.43
CA VAL A 49 15.67 14.71 -16.09
C VAL A 49 15.12 15.71 -15.07
N TYR A 50 15.31 16.99 -15.38
CA TYR A 50 14.73 18.07 -14.60
C TYR A 50 13.22 18.19 -14.87
N ILE A 51 12.40 18.10 -13.82
CA ILE A 51 10.93 18.15 -13.92
C ILE A 51 10.31 19.46 -13.42
N GLY A 52 11.13 20.45 -13.09
CA GLY A 52 10.72 21.81 -12.77
C GLY A 52 10.95 22.21 -11.30
N ASP A 53 10.55 23.45 -11.02
CA ASP A 53 10.54 24.04 -9.68
C ASP A 53 9.16 23.85 -9.04
N GLY A 54 9.10 24.00 -7.72
CA GLY A 54 7.84 24.06 -6.99
C GLY A 54 7.58 22.86 -6.10
N THR A 55 6.31 22.69 -5.73
CA THR A 55 5.85 21.65 -4.81
C THR A 55 5.86 20.27 -5.47
N ALA A 56 5.71 19.21 -4.67
CA ALA A 56 5.59 17.86 -5.21
C ALA A 56 4.42 17.73 -6.21
N LYS A 57 3.33 18.48 -6.02
CA LYS A 57 2.17 18.49 -6.93
C LYS A 57 2.54 19.01 -8.33
N GLU A 58 3.48 19.94 -8.41
CA GLU A 58 3.93 20.57 -9.65
C GLU A 58 5.10 19.83 -10.29
N THR A 59 5.67 18.82 -9.62
CA THR A 59 6.85 18.08 -10.03
C THR A 59 6.62 16.57 -10.00
N TYR A 60 6.90 15.90 -8.89
CA TYR A 60 6.84 14.43 -8.76
C TYR A 60 5.44 13.83 -8.87
N LEU A 61 4.38 14.61 -8.66
CA LEU A 61 2.97 14.20 -8.81
C LEU A 61 2.35 14.65 -10.15
N ASP A 62 3.12 15.32 -11.00
CA ASP A 62 2.69 15.68 -12.36
C ASP A 62 2.94 14.50 -13.29
N THR A 63 1.90 13.70 -13.53
CA THR A 63 1.97 12.47 -14.36
C THR A 63 2.48 12.76 -15.76
N LYS A 64 2.08 13.89 -16.36
CA LYS A 64 2.47 14.29 -17.72
C LYS A 64 3.96 14.54 -17.83
N LYS A 65 4.57 15.18 -16.82
CA LYS A 65 6.02 15.40 -16.78
C LYS A 65 6.79 14.09 -16.64
N ILE A 66 6.30 13.17 -15.80
CA ILE A 66 6.94 11.87 -15.59
C ILE A 66 6.86 11.01 -16.87
N ILE A 67 5.67 10.91 -17.49
CA ILE A 67 5.49 10.19 -18.74
C ILE A 67 6.37 10.80 -19.85
N LYS A 68 6.36 12.14 -19.99
CA LYS A 68 7.21 12.82 -20.96
C LYS A 68 8.70 12.50 -20.74
N ALA A 69 9.17 12.55 -19.51
CA ALA A 69 10.56 12.20 -19.17
C ALA A 69 10.91 10.77 -19.58
N ALA A 70 10.00 9.80 -19.39
CA ALA A 70 10.20 8.42 -19.82
C ALA A 70 10.27 8.29 -21.34
N LEU A 71 9.36 8.95 -22.05
CA LEU A 71 9.35 8.94 -23.52
C LEU A 71 10.60 9.60 -24.11
N ASP A 72 10.98 10.78 -23.60
CA ASP A 72 12.14 11.54 -24.09
C ASP A 72 13.47 10.78 -23.89
N THR A 73 13.59 10.01 -22.81
CA THR A 73 14.79 9.20 -22.52
C THR A 73 14.74 7.79 -23.10
N GLY A 74 13.60 7.39 -23.65
CA GLY A 74 13.38 6.05 -24.18
C GLY A 74 13.26 4.96 -23.12
N ALA A 75 12.98 5.32 -21.85
CA ALA A 75 12.71 4.36 -20.80
C ALA A 75 11.44 3.54 -21.10
N LYS A 76 11.53 2.23 -21.01
CA LYS A 76 10.43 1.31 -21.31
C LYS A 76 9.63 0.90 -20.09
N ALA A 77 10.10 1.25 -18.91
CA ALA A 77 9.42 1.01 -17.66
C ALA A 77 9.62 2.18 -16.68
N ILE A 78 8.67 2.33 -15.76
CA ILE A 78 8.72 3.30 -14.66
C ILE A 78 8.62 2.55 -13.35
N HIS A 79 9.59 2.76 -12.45
CA HIS A 79 9.51 2.29 -11.08
C HIS A 79 9.06 3.43 -10.16
N PRO A 80 7.87 3.35 -9.56
CA PRO A 80 7.33 4.43 -8.73
C PRO A 80 7.91 4.47 -7.31
N GLY A 81 8.59 3.40 -6.86
CA GLY A 81 9.02 3.24 -5.47
C GLY A 81 7.84 3.13 -4.51
N TYR A 82 7.80 4.00 -3.50
CA TYR A 82 6.69 4.16 -2.56
C TYR A 82 6.32 5.63 -2.39
N GLY A 83 5.07 5.92 -1.97
CA GLY A 83 4.53 7.28 -1.94
C GLY A 83 4.36 7.87 -3.35
N PHE A 84 4.19 9.18 -3.46
CA PHE A 84 3.94 9.87 -4.71
C PHE A 84 2.91 9.17 -5.62
N LEU A 85 3.34 8.66 -6.77
CA LEU A 85 2.48 8.03 -7.79
C LEU A 85 2.36 6.51 -7.67
N SER A 86 2.95 5.90 -6.63
CA SER A 86 3.03 4.43 -6.51
C SER A 86 1.68 3.72 -6.37
N GLU A 87 0.66 4.41 -5.87
CA GLU A 87 -0.72 3.90 -5.72
C GLU A 87 -1.73 4.74 -6.52
N ASN A 88 -1.25 5.44 -7.55
CA ASN A 88 -2.10 6.26 -8.39
C ASN A 88 -2.61 5.45 -9.58
N THR A 89 -3.90 5.11 -9.57
CA THR A 89 -4.58 4.32 -10.60
C THR A 89 -4.48 4.95 -11.98
N ASP A 90 -4.71 6.27 -12.07
CA ASP A 90 -4.71 6.99 -13.35
C ASP A 90 -3.31 7.02 -13.95
N PHE A 91 -2.28 7.20 -13.13
CA PHE A 91 -0.90 7.15 -13.58
C PHE A 91 -0.47 5.76 -14.09
N ALA A 92 -0.84 4.70 -13.37
CA ALA A 92 -0.57 3.34 -13.83
C ALA A 92 -1.21 3.08 -15.20
N LYS A 93 -2.47 3.51 -15.38
CA LYS A 93 -3.19 3.42 -16.64
C LYS A 93 -2.54 4.29 -17.74
N GLU A 94 -2.13 5.52 -17.43
CA GLU A 94 -1.45 6.41 -18.36
C GLU A 94 -0.11 5.81 -18.83
N CYS A 95 0.62 5.11 -17.97
CA CYS A 95 1.82 4.35 -18.36
C CYS A 95 1.47 3.28 -19.42
N GLU A 96 0.45 2.46 -19.15
CA GLU A 96 -0.01 1.39 -20.05
C GLU A 96 -0.42 1.95 -21.43
N GLU A 97 -1.19 3.04 -21.45
CA GLU A 97 -1.65 3.72 -22.66
C GLU A 97 -0.49 4.28 -23.52
N ASN A 98 0.63 4.62 -22.87
CA ASN A 98 1.84 5.10 -23.56
C ASN A 98 2.85 3.98 -23.87
N GLY A 99 2.50 2.71 -23.65
CA GLY A 99 3.39 1.57 -23.88
C GLY A 99 4.59 1.52 -22.93
N ILE A 100 4.45 2.10 -21.76
CA ILE A 100 5.45 2.11 -20.69
C ILE A 100 4.99 1.12 -19.60
N LYS A 101 5.84 0.19 -19.21
CA LYS A 101 5.52 -0.74 -18.12
C LYS A 101 5.58 -0.01 -16.77
N PHE A 102 4.45 0.06 -16.08
CA PHE A 102 4.43 0.44 -14.67
C PHE A 102 4.96 -0.74 -13.84
N ILE A 103 6.04 -0.54 -13.07
CA ILE A 103 6.62 -1.56 -12.20
C ILE A 103 5.84 -1.56 -10.89
N GLY A 104 4.83 -2.39 -10.84
CA GLY A 104 3.86 -2.47 -9.77
C GLY A 104 2.67 -3.34 -10.17
N PRO A 105 1.61 -3.39 -9.34
CA PRO A 105 0.32 -3.96 -9.73
C PRO A 105 -0.29 -3.19 -10.90
N ASP A 106 -1.21 -3.79 -11.61
CA ASP A 106 -1.95 -3.07 -12.66
C ASP A 106 -2.95 -2.05 -12.09
N SER A 107 -3.46 -1.17 -12.96
CA SER A 107 -4.36 -0.09 -12.55
C SER A 107 -5.64 -0.59 -11.89
N GLU A 108 -6.19 -1.73 -12.31
CA GLU A 108 -7.40 -2.30 -11.72
C GLU A 108 -7.13 -2.87 -10.32
N GLN A 109 -5.97 -3.46 -10.08
CA GLN A 109 -5.56 -3.94 -8.76
C GLN A 109 -5.33 -2.78 -7.78
N ILE A 110 -4.69 -1.70 -8.23
CA ILE A 110 -4.51 -0.49 -7.42
C ILE A 110 -5.88 0.09 -7.05
N LYS A 111 -6.79 0.20 -8.01
CA LYS A 111 -8.15 0.70 -7.79
C LYS A 111 -8.94 -0.19 -6.84
N LEU A 112 -8.86 -1.51 -7.00
CA LEU A 112 -9.58 -2.49 -6.18
C LEU A 112 -9.24 -2.35 -4.70
N PHE A 113 -7.95 -2.25 -4.38
CA PHE A 113 -7.47 -2.14 -3.01
C PHE A 113 -7.44 -0.70 -2.48
N GLY A 114 -7.46 0.29 -3.35
CA GLY A 114 -7.53 1.71 -2.98
C GLY A 114 -8.85 2.12 -2.31
N LEU A 115 -9.92 1.35 -2.52
CA LEU A 115 -11.23 1.57 -1.91
C LEU A 115 -11.47 0.55 -0.79
N LYS A 116 -11.57 1.01 0.45
CA LYS A 116 -11.70 0.13 1.64
C LYS A 116 -12.87 -0.85 1.55
N HIS A 117 -14.02 -0.43 1.02
CA HIS A 117 -15.19 -1.29 0.86
C HIS A 117 -14.96 -2.40 -0.18
N SER A 118 -14.27 -2.10 -1.28
CA SER A 118 -13.94 -3.09 -2.32
C SER A 118 -12.92 -4.10 -1.81
N ALA A 119 -11.88 -3.61 -1.12
CA ALA A 119 -10.85 -4.46 -0.49
C ALA A 119 -11.48 -5.40 0.56
N ARG A 120 -12.40 -4.87 1.39
CA ARG A 120 -13.11 -5.65 2.40
C ARG A 120 -14.02 -6.72 1.77
N ALA A 121 -14.78 -6.38 0.72
CA ALA A 121 -15.62 -7.34 0.01
C ALA A 121 -14.80 -8.47 -0.65
N LEU A 122 -13.61 -8.12 -1.19
CA LEU A 122 -12.69 -9.12 -1.72
C LEU A 122 -12.11 -10.02 -0.60
N ALA A 123 -11.75 -9.43 0.54
CA ALA A 123 -11.25 -10.18 1.70
C ALA A 123 -12.30 -11.17 2.22
N GLU A 124 -13.57 -10.77 2.28
CA GLU A 124 -14.69 -11.67 2.62
C GLU A 124 -14.81 -12.81 1.62
N LYS A 125 -14.78 -12.53 0.32
CA LYS A 125 -14.81 -13.53 -0.75
C LYS A 125 -13.64 -14.52 -0.68
N ALA A 126 -12.46 -14.04 -0.28
CA ALA A 126 -11.24 -14.83 -0.12
C ALA A 126 -11.16 -15.58 1.23
N ASP A 127 -12.21 -15.56 2.04
CA ASP A 127 -12.25 -16.14 3.39
C ASP A 127 -11.08 -15.63 4.27
N VAL A 128 -10.84 -14.31 4.23
CA VAL A 128 -9.88 -13.63 5.09
C VAL A 128 -10.63 -13.07 6.30
N PRO A 129 -10.15 -13.31 7.53
CA PRO A 129 -10.85 -12.84 8.73
C PRO A 129 -11.03 -11.31 8.71
N LEU A 130 -12.24 -10.87 9.00
CA LEU A 130 -12.64 -9.47 9.08
C LEU A 130 -13.13 -9.13 10.48
N LEU A 131 -12.84 -7.92 10.95
CA LEU A 131 -13.53 -7.41 12.14
C LEU A 131 -15.03 -7.32 11.88
N PRO A 132 -15.86 -7.62 12.88
CA PRO A 132 -17.28 -7.32 12.79
C PRO A 132 -17.48 -5.85 12.39
N GLY A 133 -18.29 -5.61 11.40
CA GLY A 133 -18.49 -4.27 10.86
C GLY A 133 -19.67 -4.20 9.92
N THR A 134 -19.88 -3.02 9.34
CA THR A 134 -21.02 -2.74 8.46
C THR A 134 -20.58 -2.52 7.01
N GLY A 135 -21.53 -2.53 6.10
CA GLY A 135 -21.42 -1.84 4.82
C GLY A 135 -21.51 -0.32 5.01
N LEU A 136 -21.73 0.39 3.89
CA LEU A 136 -21.99 1.82 3.93
C LEU A 136 -23.25 2.14 4.72
N LEU A 137 -23.14 3.09 5.62
CA LEU A 137 -24.26 3.52 6.46
C LEU A 137 -25.07 4.62 5.77
N SER A 138 -26.38 4.50 5.83
CA SER A 138 -27.31 5.49 5.27
C SER A 138 -27.57 6.69 6.20
N GLY A 139 -27.26 6.54 7.49
CA GLY A 139 -27.49 7.57 8.50
C GLY A 139 -27.09 7.16 9.91
N VAL A 140 -27.18 8.13 10.83
CA VAL A 140 -26.76 7.95 12.24
C VAL A 140 -27.60 6.92 13.00
N GLU A 141 -28.90 6.77 12.67
CA GLU A 141 -29.78 5.80 13.37
C GLU A 141 -29.41 4.36 12.99
N GLU A 142 -29.07 4.13 11.74
CA GLU A 142 -28.53 2.84 11.30
C GLU A 142 -27.19 2.56 11.97
N ALA A 143 -26.31 3.58 12.04
CA ALA A 143 -25.01 3.45 12.71
C ALA A 143 -25.17 3.03 14.17
N VAL A 144 -26.11 3.63 14.91
CA VAL A 144 -26.40 3.27 16.30
C VAL A 144 -26.90 1.82 16.41
N THR A 145 -27.85 1.44 15.56
CA THR A 145 -28.43 0.08 15.57
C THR A 145 -27.35 -0.97 15.30
N GLU A 146 -26.48 -0.73 14.32
CA GLU A 146 -25.38 -1.64 14.01
C GLU A 146 -24.28 -1.65 15.08
N ALA A 147 -23.96 -0.49 15.67
CA ALA A 147 -23.00 -0.42 16.78
C ALA A 147 -23.44 -1.22 18.01
N GLU A 148 -24.74 -1.24 18.31
CA GLU A 148 -25.31 -2.04 19.40
C GLU A 148 -25.16 -3.55 19.12
N LYS A 149 -25.34 -3.99 17.86
CA LYS A 149 -25.12 -5.39 17.45
C LYS A 149 -23.65 -5.79 17.52
N ILE A 150 -22.73 -4.93 17.03
CA ILE A 150 -21.29 -5.15 17.05
C ILE A 150 -20.74 -5.13 18.49
N GLY A 151 -21.33 -4.30 19.35
CA GLY A 151 -20.89 -4.02 20.71
C GLY A 151 -19.76 -2.99 20.79
N TYR A 152 -19.91 -2.01 21.68
CA TYR A 152 -18.89 -0.98 21.90
C TYR A 152 -17.60 -1.55 22.54
N PRO A 153 -16.41 -0.92 22.34
CA PRO A 153 -16.18 0.23 21.47
C PRO A 153 -16.22 -0.14 19.98
N VAL A 154 -16.63 0.81 19.16
CA VAL A 154 -16.61 0.74 17.69
C VAL A 154 -15.78 1.88 17.12
N ILE A 155 -15.32 1.74 15.90
CA ILE A 155 -14.66 2.80 15.16
C ILE A 155 -15.48 3.17 13.92
N LEU A 156 -15.83 4.45 13.79
CA LEU A 156 -16.47 5.02 12.62
C LEU A 156 -15.39 5.46 11.64
N LYS A 157 -15.47 4.99 10.40
CA LYS A 157 -14.46 5.24 9.36
C LYS A 157 -15.09 5.81 8.10
N SER A 158 -14.39 6.75 7.44
CA SER A 158 -14.73 7.13 6.07
C SER A 158 -14.27 6.06 5.07
N THR A 159 -14.97 5.94 3.94
CA THR A 159 -14.65 5.02 2.83
C THR A 159 -13.32 5.35 2.17
N ALA A 160 -12.98 6.61 2.09
CA ALA A 160 -11.74 7.12 1.53
C ALA A 160 -10.83 7.66 2.64
N GLY A 161 -9.52 7.61 2.41
CA GLY A 161 -8.51 8.12 3.34
C GLY A 161 -7.66 7.02 3.97
N GLY A 162 -6.43 7.40 4.32
CA GLY A 162 -5.43 6.57 4.99
C GLY A 162 -4.81 7.31 6.17
N GLY A 163 -3.91 6.63 6.92
CA GLY A 163 -3.15 7.25 7.99
C GLY A 163 -3.98 7.77 9.18
N GLY A 164 -5.20 7.25 9.39
CA GLY A 164 -6.05 7.64 10.52
C GLY A 164 -6.91 8.88 10.30
N ILE A 165 -6.87 9.50 9.13
CA ILE A 165 -7.74 10.64 8.80
C ILE A 165 -9.16 10.15 8.51
N GLY A 166 -10.17 10.82 9.11
CA GLY A 166 -11.58 10.44 8.95
C GLY A 166 -11.99 9.21 9.77
N MET A 167 -11.35 8.95 10.91
CA MET A 167 -11.70 7.89 11.84
C MET A 167 -12.02 8.44 13.23
N ARG A 168 -13.03 7.83 13.91
CA ARG A 168 -13.39 8.16 15.31
C ARG A 168 -13.74 6.90 16.07
N ILE A 169 -13.09 6.71 17.20
CA ILE A 169 -13.45 5.68 18.18
C ILE A 169 -14.62 6.20 18.98
N CYS A 170 -15.65 5.36 19.14
CA CYS A 170 -16.86 5.65 19.90
C CYS A 170 -17.07 4.55 20.94
N ASN A 171 -17.15 4.94 22.19
CA ASN A 171 -17.33 4.03 23.33
C ASN A 171 -18.80 3.90 23.74
N SER A 172 -19.66 4.78 23.22
CA SER A 172 -21.09 4.80 23.51
C SER A 172 -21.89 5.33 22.32
N THR A 173 -23.21 5.16 22.40
CA THR A 173 -24.16 5.70 21.43
C THR A 173 -24.09 7.23 21.33
N GLU A 174 -23.88 7.92 22.45
CA GLU A 174 -23.76 9.38 22.51
C GLU A 174 -22.53 9.85 21.74
N GLU A 175 -21.38 9.22 21.99
CA GLU A 175 -20.14 9.52 21.26
C GLU A 175 -20.29 9.26 19.77
N LEU A 176 -20.95 8.17 19.37
CA LEU A 176 -21.20 7.83 17.98
C LEU A 176 -22.08 8.89 17.29
N ARG A 177 -23.18 9.31 17.90
CA ARG A 177 -24.04 10.37 17.36
C ARG A 177 -23.30 11.69 17.17
N GLN A 178 -22.48 12.10 18.14
CA GLN A 178 -21.67 13.32 18.04
C GLN A 178 -20.58 13.24 16.98
N ALA A 179 -20.01 12.05 16.74
CA ALA A 179 -18.94 11.84 15.78
C ALA A 179 -19.42 11.73 14.33
N TYR A 180 -20.66 11.26 14.12
CA TYR A 180 -21.15 10.86 12.80
C TYR A 180 -21.06 11.98 11.75
N ASP A 181 -21.68 13.12 12.04
CA ASP A 181 -21.70 14.26 11.13
C ASP A 181 -20.29 14.81 10.87
N ALA A 182 -19.45 14.86 11.91
CA ALA A 182 -18.08 15.34 11.78
C ALA A 182 -17.24 14.45 10.85
N VAL A 183 -17.39 13.11 10.95
CA VAL A 183 -16.68 12.17 10.07
C VAL A 183 -17.20 12.26 8.63
N CYS A 184 -18.52 12.37 8.44
CA CYS A 184 -19.11 12.57 7.12
C CYS A 184 -18.61 13.87 6.46
N HIS A 185 -18.57 14.98 7.19
CA HIS A 185 -18.05 16.25 6.66
C HIS A 185 -16.56 16.18 6.32
N LEU A 186 -15.74 15.53 7.15
CA LEU A 186 -14.32 15.34 6.85
C LEU A 186 -14.10 14.46 5.60
N ALA A 187 -14.92 13.43 5.43
CA ALA A 187 -14.87 12.55 4.28
C ALA A 187 -15.20 13.33 2.98
N ALA A 188 -16.30 14.08 2.98
CA ALA A 188 -16.71 14.90 1.84
C ALA A 188 -15.68 15.98 1.48
N ALA A 189 -15.11 16.64 2.49
CA ALA A 189 -14.17 17.75 2.26
C ALA A 189 -12.79 17.28 1.73
N ASN A 190 -12.32 16.11 2.13
CA ASN A 190 -10.97 15.66 1.79
C ASN A 190 -10.93 14.68 0.61
N PHE A 191 -12.02 13.94 0.36
CA PHE A 191 -12.01 12.82 -0.57
C PHE A 191 -13.14 12.85 -1.59
N ASN A 192 -13.97 13.88 -1.55
CA ASN A 192 -15.17 13.99 -2.39
C ASN A 192 -16.14 12.78 -2.28
N ASP A 193 -16.08 12.07 -1.16
CA ASP A 193 -16.91 10.91 -0.81
C ASP A 193 -17.33 11.03 0.67
N ALA A 194 -18.63 11.03 0.94
CA ALA A 194 -19.21 11.14 2.28
C ALA A 194 -19.55 9.77 2.91
N GLY A 195 -19.20 8.67 2.24
CA GLY A 195 -19.48 7.33 2.72
C GLY A 195 -18.75 7.01 4.03
N VAL A 196 -19.48 6.45 4.99
CA VAL A 196 -18.96 6.02 6.29
C VAL A 196 -19.44 4.61 6.63
N PHE A 197 -18.66 3.89 7.42
CA PHE A 197 -18.97 2.55 7.91
C PHE A 197 -18.43 2.35 9.33
N LEU A 198 -18.91 1.33 10.04
CA LEU A 198 -18.46 0.95 11.37
C LEU A 198 -17.65 -0.35 11.32
N GLU A 199 -16.71 -0.43 12.25
CA GLU A 199 -16.03 -1.68 12.61
C GLU A 199 -15.87 -1.81 14.12
N LYS A 200 -15.76 -3.05 14.61
CA LYS A 200 -15.36 -3.31 15.98
C LYS A 200 -13.98 -2.70 16.25
N TYR A 201 -13.84 -1.98 17.36
CA TYR A 201 -12.55 -1.49 17.81
C TYR A 201 -11.90 -2.47 18.79
N VAL A 202 -10.70 -2.95 18.47
CA VAL A 202 -9.89 -3.82 19.32
C VAL A 202 -8.91 -2.97 20.11
N THR A 203 -9.03 -2.99 21.43
CA THR A 203 -8.28 -2.08 22.32
C THR A 203 -6.83 -2.49 22.55
N ARG A 204 -6.52 -3.79 22.40
CA ARG A 204 -5.17 -4.35 22.53
C ARG A 204 -4.82 -5.10 21.28
N SER A 205 -4.40 -4.36 20.30
CA SER A 205 -4.04 -4.94 19.01
C SER A 205 -2.64 -4.57 18.62
N ARG A 206 -2.02 -5.48 17.87
CA ARG A 206 -0.76 -5.24 17.19
C ARG A 206 -1.04 -5.07 15.71
N HIS A 207 -0.21 -4.27 15.07
CA HIS A 207 -0.19 -4.10 13.63
C HIS A 207 0.82 -5.08 13.04
N VAL A 208 0.34 -6.17 12.46
CA VAL A 208 1.18 -7.18 11.82
C VAL A 208 0.85 -7.22 10.35
N GLU A 209 1.85 -7.24 9.51
CA GLU A 209 1.67 -7.22 8.06
C GLU A 209 2.44 -8.34 7.38
N VAL A 210 1.91 -8.85 6.27
CA VAL A 210 2.51 -9.92 5.49
C VAL A 210 2.95 -9.38 4.14
N GLN A 211 4.25 -9.50 3.84
CA GLN A 211 4.78 -9.21 2.51
C GLN A 211 4.28 -10.25 1.53
N ILE A 212 3.63 -9.81 0.47
CA ILE A 212 3.23 -10.66 -0.65
C ILE A 212 3.99 -10.29 -1.93
N PHE A 213 4.08 -11.26 -2.81
CA PHE A 213 4.60 -11.05 -4.16
C PHE A 213 3.83 -11.89 -5.17
N GLY A 214 3.45 -11.29 -6.29
CA GLY A 214 2.79 -11.97 -7.40
C GLY A 214 3.55 -11.83 -8.71
N ASN A 215 3.62 -12.90 -9.49
CA ASN A 215 4.23 -12.88 -10.83
C ASN A 215 3.19 -12.67 -11.95
N GLU A 216 3.64 -12.54 -13.19
CA GLU A 216 2.74 -12.38 -14.35
C GLU A 216 1.96 -13.65 -14.72
N TYR A 217 2.32 -14.79 -14.13
CA TYR A 217 1.68 -16.08 -14.41
C TYR A 217 0.52 -16.39 -13.47
N GLY A 218 0.20 -15.47 -12.53
CA GLY A 218 -0.87 -15.64 -11.55
C GLY A 218 -0.46 -16.43 -10.30
N GLU A 219 0.83 -16.67 -10.12
CA GLU A 219 1.35 -17.27 -8.90
C GLU A 219 1.63 -16.18 -7.87
N THR A 220 1.21 -16.40 -6.64
CA THR A 220 1.38 -15.48 -5.51
C THR A 220 1.97 -16.20 -4.33
N THR A 221 2.80 -15.51 -3.56
CA THR A 221 3.43 -16.05 -2.36
C THR A 221 3.43 -15.02 -1.22
N ALA A 222 3.30 -15.51 0.01
CA ALA A 222 3.60 -14.76 1.22
C ALA A 222 5.07 -15.03 1.59
N LEU A 223 5.83 -13.96 1.87
CA LEU A 223 7.26 -14.06 2.12
C LEU A 223 7.57 -14.07 3.61
N ALA A 224 7.24 -13.01 4.32
CA ALA A 224 7.46 -12.88 5.76
C ALA A 224 6.49 -11.86 6.34
N GLU A 225 6.27 -11.92 7.64
CA GLU A 225 5.53 -10.89 8.35
C GLU A 225 6.48 -9.90 9.04
N ARG A 226 5.95 -8.69 9.27
CA ARG A 226 6.57 -7.63 10.06
C ARG A 226 5.59 -7.18 11.13
N ASP A 227 6.09 -6.94 12.33
CA ASP A 227 5.37 -6.22 13.36
C ASP A 227 5.68 -4.72 13.26
N CYS A 228 4.64 -3.93 13.05
CA CYS A 228 4.73 -2.47 12.89
C CYS A 228 3.93 -1.75 13.97
N SER A 229 3.83 -2.32 15.17
CA SER A 229 3.00 -1.79 16.26
C SER A 229 3.59 -0.55 16.92
N VAL A 230 4.91 -0.35 16.83
CA VAL A 230 5.56 0.85 17.38
C VAL A 230 5.33 2.02 16.43
N GLN A 231 4.30 2.81 16.72
CA GLN A 231 3.85 3.90 15.87
C GLN A 231 3.75 5.23 16.64
N ARG A 232 3.95 6.32 15.91
CA ARG A 232 3.67 7.67 16.38
C ARG A 232 2.61 8.32 15.48
N ARG A 233 1.43 8.59 16.02
CA ARG A 233 0.29 9.16 15.27
C ARG A 233 -0.03 8.35 14.01
N ASN A 234 -0.12 7.03 14.14
CA ASN A 234 -0.34 6.06 13.05
C ASN A 234 0.80 5.98 12.01
N GLN A 235 1.96 6.57 12.29
CA GLN A 235 3.15 6.41 11.45
C GLN A 235 4.06 5.36 12.09
N LYS A 236 4.44 4.34 11.34
CA LYS A 236 5.40 3.30 11.73
C LYS A 236 6.74 3.93 12.07
N VAL A 237 7.37 3.51 13.17
CA VAL A 237 8.66 4.05 13.67
C VAL A 237 9.69 2.94 13.83
N VAL A 238 9.25 1.75 14.26
CA VAL A 238 10.08 0.55 14.38
C VAL A 238 9.30 -0.60 13.80
N GLU A 239 9.96 -1.38 12.95
CA GLU A 239 9.45 -2.60 12.36
C GLU A 239 10.36 -3.77 12.72
N GLU A 240 9.76 -4.90 13.13
CA GLU A 240 10.47 -6.11 13.51
C GLU A 240 10.02 -7.30 12.63
N SER A 241 10.98 -8.13 12.20
CA SER A 241 10.69 -9.38 11.48
C SER A 241 11.67 -10.48 11.93
N PRO A 242 11.18 -11.69 12.23
CA PRO A 242 9.77 -12.06 12.35
C PRO A 242 9.07 -11.36 13.51
N ALA A 243 7.72 -11.28 13.44
CA ALA A 243 6.91 -10.67 14.49
C ALA A 243 7.13 -11.40 15.84
N PRO A 244 7.51 -10.69 16.93
CA PRO A 244 7.77 -11.34 18.22
C PRO A 244 6.48 -11.92 18.81
N ASN A 245 6.61 -13.03 19.55
CA ASN A 245 5.50 -13.69 20.25
C ASN A 245 4.27 -14.02 19.37
N LEU A 246 4.45 -14.22 18.09
CA LEU A 246 3.44 -14.74 17.19
C LEU A 246 3.62 -16.27 17.07
N SER A 247 2.58 -17.04 17.39
CA SER A 247 2.66 -18.50 17.28
C SER A 247 2.81 -18.94 15.82
N ASP A 248 3.52 -20.05 15.59
CA ASP A 248 3.71 -20.58 14.23
C ASP A 248 2.39 -20.95 13.56
N GLU A 249 1.39 -21.32 14.35
CA GLU A 249 0.06 -21.63 13.85
C GLU A 249 -0.63 -20.38 13.32
N VAL A 250 -0.62 -19.29 14.08
CA VAL A 250 -1.17 -18.00 13.66
C VAL A 250 -0.44 -17.46 12.45
N ARG A 251 0.90 -17.50 12.47
CA ARG A 251 1.76 -17.07 11.34
C ARG A 251 1.36 -17.79 10.04
N LYS A 252 1.24 -19.11 10.08
CA LYS A 252 0.80 -19.89 8.91
C LYS A 252 -0.59 -19.52 8.42
N LYS A 253 -1.53 -19.29 9.35
CA LYS A 253 -2.89 -18.84 9.00
C LYS A 253 -2.89 -17.46 8.36
N MET A 254 -2.07 -16.52 8.86
CA MET A 254 -1.94 -15.19 8.28
C MET A 254 -1.35 -15.24 6.87
N TYR A 255 -0.29 -16.03 6.65
CA TYR A 255 0.30 -16.23 5.31
C TYR A 255 -0.72 -16.81 4.34
N ALA A 256 -1.40 -17.88 4.74
CA ALA A 256 -2.44 -18.49 3.91
C ALA A 256 -3.59 -17.52 3.58
N ALA A 257 -3.98 -16.66 4.52
CA ALA A 257 -5.00 -15.64 4.30
C ALA A 257 -4.51 -14.57 3.30
N ALA A 258 -3.26 -14.09 3.45
CA ALA A 258 -2.66 -13.14 2.54
C ALA A 258 -2.50 -13.70 1.11
N GLU A 259 -2.10 -14.97 0.99
CA GLU A 259 -2.00 -15.66 -0.31
C GLU A 259 -3.36 -15.86 -0.98
N ARG A 260 -4.41 -16.25 -0.22
CA ARG A 260 -5.77 -16.36 -0.77
C ARG A 260 -6.27 -15.02 -1.31
N LEU A 261 -6.05 -13.94 -0.55
CA LEU A 261 -6.44 -12.59 -0.98
C LEU A 261 -5.69 -12.17 -2.25
N ALA A 262 -4.38 -12.36 -2.28
CA ALA A 262 -3.54 -12.04 -3.43
C ALA A 262 -3.95 -12.85 -4.67
N LYS A 263 -4.21 -14.15 -4.50
CA LYS A 263 -4.68 -15.03 -5.57
C LYS A 263 -6.05 -14.61 -6.12
N GLU A 264 -6.99 -14.27 -5.22
CA GLU A 264 -8.33 -13.82 -5.62
C GLU A 264 -8.29 -12.52 -6.43
N ALA A 265 -7.32 -11.64 -6.12
CA ALA A 265 -7.05 -10.42 -6.87
C ALA A 265 -6.21 -10.63 -8.13
N SER A 266 -5.70 -11.83 -8.39
CA SER A 266 -4.64 -12.09 -9.40
C SER A 266 -3.47 -11.10 -9.25
N TYR A 267 -3.08 -10.84 -8.00
CA TYR A 267 -2.15 -9.77 -7.62
C TYR A 267 -0.79 -9.93 -8.28
N ARG A 268 -0.19 -8.82 -8.71
CA ARG A 268 1.12 -8.77 -9.36
C ARG A 268 2.08 -7.84 -8.63
N SER A 269 3.37 -8.15 -8.70
CA SER A 269 4.45 -7.39 -8.07
C SER A 269 4.43 -7.45 -6.55
N ALA A 270 5.21 -6.57 -5.89
CA ALA A 270 5.26 -6.49 -4.44
C ALA A 270 4.01 -5.82 -3.87
N GLY A 271 3.51 -6.35 -2.78
CA GLY A 271 2.43 -5.77 -1.99
C GLY A 271 2.50 -6.23 -0.55
N THR A 272 1.69 -5.62 0.29
CA THR A 272 1.66 -5.96 1.72
C THR A 272 0.22 -6.02 2.19
N VAL A 273 -0.15 -7.14 2.81
CA VAL A 273 -1.45 -7.30 3.46
C VAL A 273 -1.31 -6.98 4.94
N GLU A 274 -1.98 -5.94 5.39
CA GLU A 274 -1.96 -5.48 6.78
C GLU A 274 -3.08 -6.13 7.58
N PHE A 275 -2.72 -6.59 8.78
CA PHE A 275 -3.63 -7.22 9.73
C PHE A 275 -3.56 -6.54 11.09
N LEU A 276 -4.70 -6.52 11.74
CA LEU A 276 -4.78 -6.24 13.17
C LEU A 276 -4.77 -7.57 13.91
N TYR A 277 -3.77 -7.79 14.75
CA TYR A 277 -3.63 -9.00 15.56
C TYR A 277 -4.02 -8.71 17.01
N ASP A 278 -4.89 -9.52 17.56
CA ASP A 278 -5.34 -9.45 18.95
C ASP A 278 -4.57 -10.47 19.79
N ASP A 279 -3.65 -10.01 20.64
CA ASP A 279 -2.85 -10.85 21.53
C ASP A 279 -3.69 -11.65 22.55
N GLN A 280 -4.93 -11.22 22.84
CA GLN A 280 -5.77 -11.89 23.86
C GLN A 280 -6.48 -13.12 23.30
N THR A 281 -6.90 -13.05 22.03
CA THR A 281 -7.67 -14.10 21.38
C THR A 281 -6.86 -14.86 20.33
N GLU A 282 -5.63 -14.43 20.05
CA GLU A 282 -4.81 -14.87 18.91
C GLU A 282 -5.54 -14.70 17.55
N GLY A 283 -6.57 -13.87 17.53
CA GLY A 283 -7.33 -13.52 16.33
C GLY A 283 -6.56 -12.49 15.47
N PHE A 284 -6.66 -12.62 14.16
CA PHE A 284 -6.14 -11.61 13.25
C PHE A 284 -7.20 -11.21 12.24
N TYR A 285 -7.21 -9.95 11.85
CA TYR A 285 -8.26 -9.37 11.03
C TYR A 285 -7.66 -8.46 9.96
N PHE A 286 -8.15 -8.57 8.75
CA PHE A 286 -7.72 -7.75 7.63
C PHE A 286 -7.95 -6.25 7.87
N LEU A 287 -6.96 -5.44 7.54
CA LEU A 287 -7.05 -3.98 7.57
C LEU A 287 -7.07 -3.40 6.16
N GLU A 288 -5.99 -3.58 5.43
CA GLU A 288 -5.82 -3.03 4.07
C GLU A 288 -4.72 -3.75 3.30
N VAL A 289 -4.61 -3.46 2.01
CA VAL A 289 -3.47 -3.86 1.18
C VAL A 289 -2.76 -2.61 0.69
N ASN A 290 -1.46 -2.55 0.91
CA ASN A 290 -0.60 -1.57 0.25
C ASN A 290 -0.13 -2.15 -1.08
N THR A 291 -0.58 -1.54 -2.18
CA THR A 291 -0.34 -2.02 -3.55
C THR A 291 0.99 -1.52 -4.12
N ARG A 292 2.03 -1.59 -3.31
CA ARG A 292 3.38 -1.07 -3.61
C ARG A 292 4.45 -1.72 -2.74
N LEU A 293 5.69 -1.46 -3.09
CA LEU A 293 6.80 -1.67 -2.15
C LEU A 293 6.64 -0.73 -0.95
N GLN A 294 6.97 -1.18 0.26
CA GLN A 294 6.90 -0.35 1.46
C GLN A 294 8.28 0.18 1.89
N VAL A 295 8.30 1.19 2.76
CA VAL A 295 9.55 1.76 3.32
C VAL A 295 10.32 0.67 4.06
N GLU A 296 9.62 -0.15 4.81
CA GLU A 296 10.11 -1.22 5.68
C GLU A 296 10.47 -2.53 4.95
N HIS A 297 10.43 -2.56 3.61
CA HIS A 297 10.77 -3.76 2.83
C HIS A 297 12.16 -4.33 3.14
N GLY A 298 13.09 -3.47 3.53
CA GLY A 298 14.47 -3.86 3.77
C GLY A 298 14.65 -4.92 4.87
N ILE A 299 13.81 -4.92 5.92
CA ILE A 299 13.92 -5.95 6.95
C ILE A 299 13.53 -7.33 6.43
N THR A 300 12.52 -7.40 5.55
CA THR A 300 12.17 -8.67 4.88
C THR A 300 13.30 -9.16 3.99
N GLU A 301 13.97 -8.26 3.27
CA GLU A 301 15.14 -8.60 2.45
C GLU A 301 16.28 -9.19 3.28
N GLU A 302 16.60 -8.56 4.43
CA GLU A 302 17.66 -9.04 5.33
C GLU A 302 17.35 -10.40 5.96
N VAL A 303 16.09 -10.62 6.36
CA VAL A 303 15.65 -11.89 6.97
C VAL A 303 15.65 -13.04 5.96
N LEU A 304 15.26 -12.78 4.71
CA LEU A 304 15.11 -13.82 3.69
C LEU A 304 16.31 -13.94 2.75
N GLY A 305 17.23 -12.99 2.75
CA GLY A 305 18.36 -12.95 1.83
C GLY A 305 17.97 -12.71 0.38
N ILE A 306 16.92 -11.90 0.14
CA ILE A 306 16.39 -11.59 -1.20
C ILE A 306 16.50 -10.10 -1.50
N ASP A 307 16.35 -9.73 -2.77
CA ASP A 307 16.24 -8.34 -3.22
C ASP A 307 14.85 -8.12 -3.84
N LEU A 308 13.93 -7.52 -3.08
CA LEU A 308 12.55 -7.28 -3.52
C LEU A 308 12.49 -6.29 -4.70
N VAL A 309 13.40 -5.33 -4.77
CA VAL A 309 13.48 -4.41 -5.90
C VAL A 309 13.91 -5.17 -7.16
N GLU A 310 14.88 -6.08 -7.07
CA GLU A 310 15.24 -6.96 -8.19
C GLU A 310 14.04 -7.79 -8.65
N TRP A 311 13.28 -8.33 -7.71
CA TRP A 311 12.06 -9.09 -8.03
C TRP A 311 11.02 -8.21 -8.73
N THR A 312 10.79 -6.96 -8.27
CA THR A 312 9.81 -6.08 -8.93
C THR A 312 10.20 -5.71 -10.37
N VAL A 313 11.48 -5.60 -10.67
CA VAL A 313 11.98 -5.33 -12.02
C VAL A 313 11.94 -6.56 -12.90
N SER A 314 12.14 -7.76 -12.32
CA SER A 314 12.26 -9.03 -13.05
C SER A 314 11.02 -9.91 -13.00
N TYR A 315 9.95 -9.54 -12.26
CA TYR A 315 8.76 -10.40 -12.06
C TYR A 315 8.07 -10.83 -13.37
N THR A 316 8.26 -10.09 -14.45
CA THR A 316 7.79 -10.45 -15.78
C THR A 316 8.56 -11.64 -16.37
N HIS A 317 9.69 -12.02 -15.78
CA HIS A 317 10.59 -13.06 -16.26
C HIS A 317 10.83 -14.18 -15.24
N LEU A 318 10.39 -14.00 -13.97
CA LEU A 318 10.51 -15.04 -12.95
C LEU A 318 9.49 -16.14 -13.24
N ARG A 319 9.98 -17.32 -13.61
CA ARG A 319 9.21 -18.56 -13.45
C ARG A 319 9.42 -19.04 -12.02
N ALA A 320 8.35 -19.45 -11.35
CA ALA A 320 8.49 -20.14 -10.08
C ALA A 320 9.37 -21.39 -10.30
N HIS A 321 10.40 -21.53 -9.49
CA HIS A 321 11.25 -22.69 -9.42
C HIS A 321 10.87 -23.55 -8.22
#